data_df82b983ce5f0e6a845639c582ea32cd
#
_entry.id   df82b983ce5f0e6a845639c582ea32cd
#
_cell.length_a   1.000
_cell.length_b   1.000
_cell.length_c   1.000
_cell.angle_alpha   90.00
_cell.angle_beta   90.00
_cell.angle_gamma   90.00
#
_symmetry.space_group_name_H-M   'P 1'
#
loop_
_entity.id
_entity.type
_entity.pdbx_description
1 polymer ?
#
loop_
_entity_poly.entity_id
_entity_poly.type
_entity_poly.pdbx_seq_one_letter_code
_entity_poly.pdbx_strand_id
1 'polypeptide(L)'
;MNKRALTILLVILAIIAAIWVLNISVPQSATQEQAQPTSGLALLDGEAQTDEPAIQTETSAQTEATAEPQATAAAIDEAGTYTSKEDVSLYLYTYGHLPENFITKNDARALGWSGGGLDDYAYGKCIGGDRFGNNEGILPEARGRQYYECDIDTLHKDSRGAKRIVFSDDGLIYYTEDHYESFDLLYGEP
;
A
#
# COMPACT_ATOMS: atom_id res chain seq x y z
N MET A 1 -26.23 -22.53 33.45
CA MET A 1 -25.03 -21.75 33.09
C MET A 1 -23.86 -22.30 33.90
N ASN A 2 -22.78 -22.73 33.25
CA ASN A 2 -21.65 -23.44 33.88
C ASN A 2 -20.84 -22.43 34.72
N LYS A 3 -20.42 -22.78 35.96
CA LYS A 3 -19.68 -21.88 36.87
C LYS A 3 -18.47 -21.22 36.19
N ARG A 4 -17.80 -21.94 35.25
CA ARG A 4 -16.68 -21.42 34.45
C ARG A 4 -17.10 -20.31 33.46
N ALA A 5 -18.29 -20.43 32.85
CA ALA A 5 -18.82 -19.41 31.95
C ALA A 5 -19.19 -18.11 32.69
N LEU A 6 -19.71 -18.24 33.91
CA LEU A 6 -20.03 -17.08 34.75
C LEU A 6 -18.75 -16.32 35.18
N THR A 7 -17.69 -17.05 35.53
CA THR A 7 -16.40 -16.44 35.92
C THR A 7 -15.75 -15.69 34.72
N ILE A 8 -15.79 -16.26 33.52
CA ILE A 8 -15.27 -15.62 32.33
C ILE A 8 -16.05 -14.35 32.00
N LEU A 9 -17.38 -14.38 32.09
CA LEU A 9 -18.22 -13.21 31.84
C LEU A 9 -17.93 -12.07 32.84
N LEU A 10 -17.71 -12.36 34.11
CA LEU A 10 -17.39 -11.37 35.14
C LEU A 10 -16.00 -10.74 34.92
N VAL A 11 -15.03 -11.51 34.46
CA VAL A 11 -13.70 -10.98 34.13
C VAL A 11 -13.75 -10.05 32.92
N ILE A 12 -14.51 -10.40 31.88
CA ILE A 12 -14.69 -9.56 30.70
C ILE A 12 -15.37 -8.24 31.05
N LEU A 13 -16.41 -8.27 31.89
CA LEU A 13 -17.10 -7.06 32.37
C LEU A 13 -16.20 -6.15 33.20
N ALA A 14 -15.32 -6.73 34.03
CA ALA A 14 -14.35 -5.96 34.81
C ALA A 14 -13.29 -5.27 33.92
N ILE A 15 -12.83 -5.92 32.84
CA ILE A 15 -11.89 -5.35 31.89
C ILE A 15 -12.52 -4.20 31.10
N ILE A 16 -13.77 -4.35 30.67
CA ILE A 16 -14.51 -3.29 29.96
C ILE A 16 -14.71 -2.07 30.85
N ALA A 17 -15.05 -2.26 32.12
CA ALA A 17 -15.21 -1.17 33.10
C ALA A 17 -13.87 -0.44 33.35
N ALA A 18 -12.74 -1.14 33.42
CA ALA A 18 -11.43 -0.55 33.60
C ALA A 18 -11.00 0.31 32.38
N ILE A 19 -11.32 -0.11 31.16
CA ILE A 19 -11.05 0.65 29.94
C ILE A 19 -11.89 1.93 29.89
N TRP A 20 -13.13 1.88 30.38
CA TRP A 20 -14.02 3.05 30.43
C TRP A 20 -13.53 4.14 31.38
N VAL A 21 -12.97 3.76 32.51
CA VAL A 21 -12.45 4.72 33.53
C VAL A 21 -11.16 5.41 33.03
N LEU A 22 -10.33 4.75 32.21
CA LEU A 22 -9.10 5.32 31.66
C LEU A 22 -9.34 6.31 30.51
N ASN A 23 -10.52 6.31 29.89
CA ASN A 23 -10.84 7.15 28.75
C ASN A 23 -11.53 8.49 29.08
N ILE A 24 -11.74 8.82 30.38
CA ILE A 24 -12.46 10.02 30.81
C ILE A 24 -11.51 11.18 31.19
N SER A 25 -10.18 11.02 31.13
CA SER A 25 -9.22 12.03 31.55
C SER A 25 -8.31 12.51 30.44
N VAL A 26 -8.86 13.24 29.44
CA VAL A 26 -8.08 14.13 28.56
C VAL A 26 -8.70 15.52 28.65
N PRO A 27 -8.04 16.52 29.24
CA PRO A 27 -8.51 17.89 29.20
C PRO A 27 -8.22 18.50 27.81
N GLN A 28 -9.27 19.00 27.16
CA GLN A 28 -9.17 19.90 26.03
C GLN A 28 -8.62 21.24 26.51
N SER A 29 -7.48 21.65 26.00
CA SER A 29 -7.03 23.04 26.08
C SER A 29 -7.25 23.71 24.74
N ALA A 30 -8.28 24.54 24.72
CA ALA A 30 -8.48 25.55 23.69
C ALA A 30 -7.48 26.68 23.89
N THR A 31 -6.85 27.17 22.81
CA THR A 31 -6.44 28.55 22.72
C THR A 31 -6.55 29.02 21.28
N GLN A 32 -7.51 29.87 21.06
CA GLN A 32 -7.59 30.80 19.94
C GLN A 32 -6.49 31.86 20.11
N GLU A 33 -5.88 32.31 19.03
CA GLU A 33 -5.58 33.72 18.82
C GLU A 33 -5.51 34.06 17.34
N GLN A 34 -6.35 35.02 16.97
CA GLN A 34 -6.40 35.75 15.71
C GLN A 34 -5.27 36.80 15.67
N ALA A 35 -4.75 37.09 14.49
CA ALA A 35 -4.48 38.42 13.99
C ALA A 35 -4.06 38.48 12.52
N GLN A 36 -4.88 39.07 11.69
CA GLN A 36 -4.53 39.85 10.50
C GLN A 36 -4.65 41.34 10.91
N PRO A 37 -4.33 42.38 10.07
CA PRO A 37 -3.62 42.48 8.79
C PRO A 37 -2.61 43.65 8.76
N THR A 38 -1.90 43.87 7.65
CA THR A 38 -1.75 45.23 7.04
C THR A 38 -0.98 45.20 5.71
N SER A 39 -1.63 45.67 4.73
CA SER A 39 -1.31 46.60 3.63
C SER A 39 0.12 47.11 3.46
N GLY A 40 0.58 47.07 2.20
CA GLY A 40 1.71 47.86 1.71
C GLY A 40 1.78 47.83 0.18
N LEU A 41 1.10 48.77 -0.41
CA LEU A 41 1.06 49.14 -1.82
C LEU A 41 2.39 49.83 -2.22
N ALA A 42 3.00 49.49 -3.34
CA ALA A 42 3.82 50.40 -4.14
C ALA A 42 3.94 49.90 -5.59
N LEU A 43 3.38 50.69 -6.47
CA LEU A 43 3.57 50.76 -7.93
C LEU A 43 4.97 51.22 -8.29
N LEU A 44 5.43 50.84 -9.49
CA LEU A 44 6.04 51.67 -10.54
C LEU A 44 6.48 50.75 -11.67
N ASP A 45 5.85 50.80 -12.77
CA ASP A 45 6.11 51.29 -14.15
C ASP A 45 7.51 51.05 -14.72
N GLY A 46 7.53 50.57 -15.95
CA GLY A 46 8.68 50.50 -16.86
C GLY A 46 8.38 49.72 -18.13
N GLU A 47 7.75 50.41 -19.11
CA GLU A 47 7.64 50.06 -20.55
C GLU A 47 9.01 49.73 -21.16
N ALA A 48 9.16 48.91 -22.18
CA ALA A 48 8.83 48.98 -23.55
C ALA A 48 9.75 48.07 -24.45
N GLN A 49 9.12 47.53 -25.42
CA GLN A 49 9.44 47.39 -26.85
C GLN A 49 10.43 46.31 -27.34
N THR A 50 9.80 45.45 -28.12
CA THR A 50 10.01 45.07 -29.53
C THR A 50 11.36 44.52 -29.96
N ASP A 51 11.33 43.27 -30.51
CA ASP A 51 11.50 42.99 -31.93
C ASP A 51 11.32 41.47 -32.21
N GLU A 52 10.36 41.19 -33.09
CA GLU A 52 10.34 39.99 -33.92
C GLU A 52 11.09 40.28 -35.24
N PRO A 53 11.73 39.32 -35.90
CA PRO A 53 11.00 38.64 -36.94
C PRO A 53 11.34 37.14 -37.26
N ALA A 54 10.25 36.46 -37.63
CA ALA A 54 10.08 35.60 -38.83
C ALA A 54 10.86 34.28 -39.00
N ILE A 55 10.04 33.22 -38.99
CA ILE A 55 9.90 32.12 -39.96
C ILE A 55 11.13 31.23 -40.25
N GLN A 56 11.03 29.94 -39.84
CA GLN A 56 11.11 28.86 -40.84
C GLN A 56 10.43 27.59 -40.32
N THR A 57 9.45 27.20 -41.09
CA THR A 57 8.72 25.94 -41.10
C THR A 57 9.67 24.80 -41.47
N GLU A 58 9.87 23.81 -40.62
CA GLU A 58 10.18 22.46 -41.11
C GLU A 58 9.35 21.43 -40.34
N THR A 59 8.39 20.91 -41.05
CA THR A 59 7.59 19.74 -40.77
C THR A 59 8.52 18.52 -40.72
N SER A 60 8.67 17.95 -39.56
CA SER A 60 9.11 16.56 -39.41
C SER A 60 8.08 15.85 -38.55
N ALA A 61 7.18 15.15 -39.22
CA ALA A 61 6.33 14.16 -38.63
C ALA A 61 7.21 13.02 -38.07
N GLN A 62 7.45 13.04 -36.79
CA GLN A 62 7.96 11.89 -36.06
C GLN A 62 6.78 11.20 -35.43
N THR A 63 6.37 10.12 -36.11
CA THR A 63 5.50 9.10 -35.57
C THR A 63 6.18 8.56 -34.30
N GLU A 64 5.75 9.02 -33.12
CA GLU A 64 6.04 8.32 -31.88
C GLU A 64 5.27 6.99 -31.91
N ALA A 65 5.98 5.97 -32.35
CA ALA A 65 5.60 4.60 -32.05
C ALA A 65 5.62 4.47 -30.53
N THR A 66 4.45 4.29 -29.97
CA THR A 66 4.28 3.78 -28.61
C THR A 66 5.05 2.46 -28.54
N ALA A 67 6.28 2.53 -28.06
CA ALA A 67 7.03 1.34 -27.68
C ALA A 67 6.37 0.81 -26.41
N GLU A 68 5.53 -0.23 -26.56
CA GLU A 68 5.32 -1.17 -25.47
C GLU A 68 6.69 -1.55 -24.90
N PRO A 69 6.90 -1.49 -23.58
CA PRO A 69 8.10 -2.03 -23.00
C PRO A 69 8.05 -3.55 -23.14
N GLN A 70 8.57 -4.07 -24.26
CA GLN A 70 9.05 -5.44 -24.31
C GLN A 70 10.28 -5.50 -23.41
N ALA A 71 10.01 -5.58 -22.07
CA ALA A 71 10.98 -6.14 -21.16
C ALA A 71 11.24 -7.57 -21.66
N THR A 72 12.42 -7.79 -22.23
CA THR A 72 13.02 -9.13 -22.26
C THR A 72 12.97 -9.60 -20.81
N ALA A 73 11.98 -10.43 -20.48
CA ALA A 73 11.83 -11.04 -19.18
C ALA A 73 13.13 -11.82 -18.92
N ALA A 74 14.04 -11.23 -18.16
CA ALA A 74 15.06 -12.00 -17.49
C ALA A 74 14.28 -13.04 -16.70
N ALA A 75 14.53 -14.33 -16.97
CA ALA A 75 13.81 -15.42 -16.33
C ALA A 75 14.00 -15.25 -14.81
N ILE A 76 12.91 -14.91 -14.12
CA ILE A 76 12.93 -14.84 -12.65
C ILE A 76 13.05 -16.26 -12.10
N ASP A 77 13.93 -16.49 -11.13
CA ASP A 77 14.17 -17.81 -10.56
C ASP A 77 13.04 -18.17 -9.57
N GLU A 78 12.40 -19.33 -9.77
CA GLU A 78 11.32 -19.81 -8.90
C GLU A 78 11.80 -20.04 -7.45
N ALA A 79 13.07 -20.44 -7.25
CA ALA A 79 13.66 -20.62 -5.93
C ALA A 79 14.22 -19.32 -5.30
N GLY A 80 14.06 -18.18 -5.97
CA GLY A 80 14.55 -16.90 -5.51
C GLY A 80 13.80 -16.32 -4.32
N THR A 81 14.43 -15.36 -3.65
CA THR A 81 13.85 -14.57 -2.55
C THR A 81 13.61 -13.15 -3.04
N TYR A 82 12.38 -12.70 -3.03
CA TYR A 82 11.97 -11.43 -3.61
C TYR A 82 11.14 -10.59 -2.62
N THR A 83 11.28 -9.27 -2.69
CA THR A 83 10.54 -8.34 -1.84
C THR A 83 10.19 -7.03 -2.55
N SER A 84 10.85 -6.73 -3.71
CA SER A 84 10.55 -5.54 -4.50
C SER A 84 9.23 -5.66 -5.25
N LYS A 85 8.61 -4.52 -5.58
CA LYS A 85 7.39 -4.48 -6.39
C LYS A 85 7.60 -5.18 -7.74
N GLU A 86 8.71 -4.89 -8.39
CA GLU A 86 9.06 -5.39 -9.72
C GLU A 86 9.22 -6.91 -9.73
N ASP A 87 10.04 -7.43 -8.80
CA ASP A 87 10.33 -8.87 -8.75
C ASP A 87 9.13 -9.69 -8.30
N VAL A 88 8.42 -9.25 -7.25
CA VAL A 88 7.24 -9.98 -6.73
C VAL A 88 6.10 -9.99 -7.73
N SER A 89 5.85 -8.87 -8.43
CA SER A 89 4.82 -8.82 -9.46
C SER A 89 5.17 -9.68 -10.68
N LEU A 90 6.44 -9.67 -11.12
CA LEU A 90 6.92 -10.54 -12.19
C LEU A 90 6.85 -12.01 -11.80
N TYR A 91 7.18 -12.35 -10.55
CA TYR A 91 7.10 -13.72 -10.03
C TYR A 91 5.65 -14.22 -10.03
N LEU A 92 4.71 -13.42 -9.50
CA LEU A 92 3.28 -13.72 -9.52
C LEU A 92 2.75 -13.89 -10.96
N TYR A 93 3.14 -13.01 -11.87
CA TYR A 93 2.77 -13.10 -13.28
C TYR A 93 3.30 -14.38 -13.94
N THR A 94 4.52 -14.80 -13.58
CA THR A 94 5.19 -15.95 -14.18
C THR A 94 4.69 -17.29 -13.62
N TYR A 95 4.53 -17.38 -12.28
CA TYR A 95 4.28 -18.63 -11.59
C TYR A 95 2.88 -18.76 -10.99
N GLY A 96 2.12 -17.65 -10.86
CA GLY A 96 0.76 -17.65 -10.32
C GLY A 96 0.66 -17.82 -8.80
N HIS A 97 1.77 -17.79 -8.08
CA HIS A 97 1.82 -17.87 -6.62
C HIS A 97 2.94 -16.99 -6.07
N LEU A 98 2.93 -16.74 -4.75
CA LEU A 98 3.99 -15.99 -4.08
C LEU A 98 5.28 -16.82 -3.95
N PRO A 99 6.47 -16.14 -3.94
CA PRO A 99 7.74 -16.77 -3.59
C PRO A 99 7.69 -17.42 -2.20
N GLU A 100 8.54 -18.44 -1.97
CA GLU A 100 8.58 -19.19 -0.70
C GLU A 100 8.96 -18.35 0.53
N ASN A 101 9.52 -17.16 0.33
CA ASN A 101 9.83 -16.24 1.43
C ASN A 101 8.59 -15.50 1.98
N PHE A 102 7.39 -15.73 1.46
CA PHE A 102 6.16 -15.21 2.03
C PHE A 102 5.46 -16.23 2.91
N ILE A 103 4.92 -15.76 4.05
CA ILE A 103 4.07 -16.54 4.96
C ILE A 103 2.84 -15.73 5.34
N THR A 104 1.73 -16.42 5.63
CA THR A 104 0.49 -15.76 6.04
C THR A 104 0.59 -15.11 7.41
N LYS A 105 -0.29 -14.16 7.71
CA LYS A 105 -0.41 -13.57 9.06
C LYS A 105 -0.72 -14.64 10.11
N ASN A 106 -1.45 -15.70 9.74
CA ASN A 106 -1.76 -16.78 10.66
C ASN A 106 -0.51 -17.61 10.99
N ASP A 107 0.31 -17.94 10.00
CA ASP A 107 1.57 -18.66 10.22
C ASP A 107 2.54 -17.82 11.05
N ALA A 108 2.66 -16.51 10.76
CA ALA A 108 3.48 -15.60 11.54
C ALA A 108 3.01 -15.52 13.01
N ARG A 109 1.70 -15.43 13.26
CA ARG A 109 1.15 -15.44 14.62
C ARG A 109 1.40 -16.75 15.35
N ALA A 110 1.39 -17.87 14.66
CA ALA A 110 1.74 -19.16 15.25
C ALA A 110 3.20 -19.22 15.76
N LEU A 111 4.08 -18.39 15.18
CA LEU A 111 5.46 -18.19 15.62
C LEU A 111 5.61 -17.11 16.71
N GLY A 112 4.50 -16.49 17.16
CA GLY A 112 4.49 -15.47 18.22
C GLY A 112 4.46 -14.02 17.70
N TRP A 113 4.45 -13.81 16.38
CA TRP A 113 4.38 -12.46 15.80
C TRP A 113 3.04 -11.78 16.11
N SER A 114 3.10 -10.51 16.51
CA SER A 114 1.91 -9.71 16.84
C SER A 114 1.83 -8.38 16.08
N GLY A 115 2.78 -8.14 15.16
CA GLY A 115 2.89 -6.92 14.36
C GLY A 115 4.33 -6.45 14.23
N GLY A 116 4.58 -5.44 13.38
CA GLY A 116 5.93 -4.96 13.09
C GLY A 116 6.72 -5.83 12.13
N GLY A 117 8.05 -5.81 12.23
CA GLY A 117 8.96 -6.66 11.45
C GLY A 117 8.80 -8.13 11.76
N LEU A 118 9.28 -8.97 10.86
CA LEU A 118 9.09 -10.43 10.96
C LEU A 118 10.38 -11.19 11.36
N ASP A 119 11.55 -10.58 11.23
CA ASP A 119 12.84 -11.27 11.38
C ASP A 119 13.06 -11.96 12.72
N ASP A 120 12.56 -11.40 13.83
CA ASP A 120 12.66 -11.99 15.17
C ASP A 120 11.84 -13.29 15.31
N TYR A 121 10.90 -13.54 14.42
CA TYR A 121 9.96 -14.67 14.45
C TYR A 121 10.19 -15.64 13.31
N ALA A 122 10.47 -15.10 12.11
CA ALA A 122 10.71 -15.85 10.90
C ALA A 122 11.73 -15.10 10.03
N TYR A 123 13.02 -15.27 10.34
CA TYR A 123 14.08 -14.57 9.64
C TYR A 123 14.04 -14.82 8.13
N GLY A 124 14.17 -13.73 7.37
CA GLY A 124 14.15 -13.80 5.90
C GLY A 124 12.77 -14.04 5.30
N LYS A 125 11.69 -13.88 6.07
CA LYS A 125 10.31 -14.00 5.57
C LYS A 125 9.62 -12.63 5.52
N CYS A 126 8.61 -12.56 4.66
CA CYS A 126 7.67 -11.44 4.51
C CYS A 126 6.23 -11.92 4.74
N ILE A 127 5.33 -11.00 5.09
CA ILE A 127 3.89 -11.32 5.21
C ILE A 127 3.25 -11.31 3.83
N GLY A 128 2.52 -12.37 3.49
CA GLY A 128 1.75 -12.46 2.25
C GLY A 128 0.93 -13.74 2.13
N GLY A 129 -0.03 -13.72 1.19
CA GLY A 129 -0.94 -14.84 0.92
C GLY A 129 -2.24 -14.80 1.72
N ASP A 130 -2.48 -13.78 2.54
CA ASP A 130 -3.77 -13.57 3.19
C ASP A 130 -4.82 -13.06 2.18
N ARG A 131 -6.10 -13.43 2.40
CA ARG A 131 -7.20 -12.91 1.56
C ARG A 131 -7.38 -11.42 1.75
N PHE A 132 -7.51 -10.72 0.62
CA PHE A 132 -7.90 -9.32 0.57
C PHE A 132 -9.40 -9.20 0.26
N GLY A 133 -10.14 -8.47 1.09
CA GLY A 133 -11.60 -8.48 1.06
C GLY A 133 -12.25 -7.60 -0.02
N ASN A 134 -11.51 -6.64 -0.60
CA ASN A 134 -12.02 -5.62 -1.55
C ASN A 134 -13.36 -5.00 -1.09
N ASN A 135 -13.52 -4.75 0.22
CA ASN A 135 -14.80 -4.31 0.79
C ASN A 135 -15.24 -2.93 0.30
N GLU A 136 -14.29 -2.10 -0.09
CA GLU A 136 -14.50 -0.76 -0.65
C GLU A 136 -14.88 -0.82 -2.14
N GLY A 137 -14.75 -2.00 -2.80
CA GLY A 137 -15.07 -2.19 -4.21
C GLY A 137 -14.18 -1.41 -5.18
N ILE A 138 -12.94 -1.08 -4.78
CA ILE A 138 -12.00 -0.30 -5.60
C ILE A 138 -11.45 -1.16 -6.74
N LEU A 139 -11.21 -2.45 -6.47
CA LEU A 139 -10.74 -3.39 -7.48
C LEU A 139 -11.91 -4.05 -8.22
N PRO A 140 -11.74 -4.40 -9.52
CA PRO A 140 -12.80 -5.02 -10.33
C PRO A 140 -13.33 -6.32 -9.72
N GLU A 141 -14.65 -6.45 -9.65
CA GLU A 141 -15.31 -7.66 -9.19
C GLU A 141 -15.66 -8.60 -10.37
N ALA A 142 -15.50 -9.90 -10.18
CA ALA A 142 -15.95 -10.92 -11.09
C ALA A 142 -16.46 -12.14 -10.31
N ARG A 143 -17.35 -12.94 -10.95
CA ARG A 143 -17.91 -14.12 -10.31
C ARG A 143 -16.82 -15.16 -10.00
N GLY A 144 -16.58 -15.39 -8.72
CA GLY A 144 -15.61 -16.37 -8.23
C GLY A 144 -14.23 -15.79 -7.98
N ARG A 145 -13.93 -14.57 -8.43
CA ARG A 145 -12.63 -13.91 -8.22
C ARG A 145 -12.35 -13.76 -6.74
N GLN A 146 -11.15 -14.15 -6.33
CA GLN A 146 -10.62 -13.97 -5.00
C GLN A 146 -9.35 -13.14 -5.07
N TYR A 147 -9.23 -12.17 -4.18
CA TYR A 147 -8.02 -11.37 -4.02
C TYR A 147 -7.21 -11.80 -2.81
N TYR A 148 -5.89 -11.69 -2.95
CA TYR A 148 -4.89 -11.94 -1.92
C TYR A 148 -3.93 -10.78 -1.87
N GLU A 149 -3.23 -10.61 -0.74
CA GLU A 149 -2.28 -9.52 -0.55
C GLU A 149 -0.92 -10.01 -0.10
N CYS A 150 0.13 -9.22 -0.38
CA CYS A 150 1.45 -9.39 0.22
C CYS A 150 2.13 -8.04 0.48
N ASP A 151 2.99 -8.01 1.47
CA ASP A 151 3.81 -6.86 1.84
C ASP A 151 4.98 -6.69 0.86
N ILE A 152 5.29 -5.45 0.50
CA ILE A 152 6.38 -5.11 -0.41
C ILE A 152 7.45 -4.30 0.33
N ASP A 153 8.72 -4.54 0.00
CA ASP A 153 9.91 -3.90 0.59
C ASP A 153 10.05 -4.11 2.10
N THR A 154 9.61 -5.26 2.64
CA THR A 154 9.58 -5.53 4.09
C THR A 154 10.63 -6.51 4.58
N LEU A 155 11.39 -7.15 3.69
CA LEU A 155 12.46 -8.06 4.06
C LEU A 155 13.51 -7.33 4.90
N HIS A 156 13.83 -7.88 6.09
CA HIS A 156 14.78 -7.29 7.06
C HIS A 156 14.41 -5.87 7.51
N LYS A 157 13.10 -5.57 7.62
CA LYS A 157 12.60 -4.28 8.13
C LYS A 157 11.88 -4.47 9.46
N ASP A 158 11.96 -3.45 10.32
CA ASP A 158 11.29 -3.45 11.62
C ASP A 158 9.78 -3.21 11.53
N SER A 159 9.28 -2.83 10.34
CA SER A 159 7.87 -2.54 10.11
C SER A 159 7.41 -3.05 8.74
N ARG A 160 6.08 -3.23 8.61
CA ARG A 160 5.46 -3.66 7.35
C ARG A 160 5.26 -2.52 6.35
N GLY A 161 5.41 -1.26 6.74
CA GLY A 161 5.12 -0.12 5.86
C GLY A 161 3.72 -0.15 5.24
N ALA A 162 3.48 0.66 4.21
CA ALA A 162 2.20 0.78 3.51
C ALA A 162 2.12 0.03 2.17
N LYS A 163 3.26 -0.30 1.57
CA LYS A 163 3.34 -0.89 0.24
C LYS A 163 2.80 -2.32 0.19
N ARG A 164 1.91 -2.60 -0.77
CA ARG A 164 1.32 -3.94 -0.98
C ARG A 164 1.23 -4.27 -2.46
N ILE A 165 1.26 -5.56 -2.75
CA ILE A 165 0.67 -6.10 -3.96
C ILE A 165 -0.63 -6.80 -3.56
N VAL A 166 -1.70 -6.53 -4.32
CA VAL A 166 -2.96 -7.27 -4.26
C VAL A 166 -3.14 -7.98 -5.59
N PHE A 167 -3.31 -9.29 -5.54
CA PHE A 167 -3.41 -10.12 -6.74
C PHE A 167 -4.61 -11.05 -6.67
N SER A 168 -5.19 -11.37 -7.83
CA SER A 168 -6.35 -12.25 -7.93
C SER A 168 -5.95 -13.64 -8.41
N ASP A 169 -6.81 -14.62 -8.12
CA ASP A 169 -6.66 -16.00 -8.59
C ASP A 169 -6.88 -16.16 -10.11
N ASP A 170 -7.37 -15.13 -10.79
CA ASP A 170 -7.57 -15.08 -12.24
C ASP A 170 -6.55 -14.15 -12.97
N GLY A 171 -5.49 -13.70 -12.29
CA GLY A 171 -4.30 -13.13 -12.91
C GLY A 171 -4.18 -11.61 -12.90
N LEU A 172 -5.06 -10.88 -12.19
CA LEU A 172 -4.86 -9.44 -11.98
C LEU A 172 -3.83 -9.20 -10.88
N ILE A 173 -2.90 -8.28 -11.10
CA ILE A 173 -1.87 -7.91 -10.13
C ILE A 173 -1.83 -6.39 -10.02
N TYR A 174 -2.16 -5.88 -8.84
CA TYR A 174 -2.20 -4.46 -8.49
C TYR A 174 -1.15 -4.11 -7.46
N TYR A 175 -0.63 -2.90 -7.52
CA TYR A 175 0.24 -2.32 -6.52
C TYR A 175 -0.43 -1.14 -5.83
N THR A 176 -0.18 -0.98 -4.54
CA THR A 176 -0.52 0.19 -3.75
C THR A 176 0.67 0.61 -2.90
N GLU A 177 0.96 1.90 -2.85
CA GLU A 177 2.00 2.46 -1.97
C GLU A 177 1.44 3.16 -0.73
N ASP A 178 0.13 3.40 -0.69
CA ASP A 178 -0.61 4.22 0.27
C ASP A 178 -1.57 3.41 1.15
N HIS A 179 -1.33 2.11 1.31
CA HIS A 179 -2.12 1.21 2.15
C HIS A 179 -3.57 1.09 1.69
N TYR A 180 -3.75 0.81 0.38
CA TYR A 180 -5.01 0.53 -0.31
C TYR A 180 -5.90 1.74 -0.64
N GLU A 181 -5.39 2.99 -0.54
CA GLU A 181 -6.12 4.19 -0.95
C GLU A 181 -6.20 4.29 -2.48
N SER A 182 -5.13 3.88 -3.18
CA SER A 182 -5.08 3.81 -4.64
C SER A 182 -4.38 2.53 -5.13
N PHE A 183 -4.62 2.17 -6.41
CA PHE A 183 -4.05 0.98 -7.02
C PHE A 183 -3.59 1.23 -8.45
N ASP A 184 -2.38 0.77 -8.76
CA ASP A 184 -1.83 0.69 -10.09
C ASP A 184 -1.94 -0.74 -10.62
N LEU A 185 -2.59 -0.96 -11.76
CA LEU A 185 -2.59 -2.27 -12.43
C LEU A 185 -1.21 -2.52 -13.02
N LEU A 186 -0.57 -3.62 -12.61
CA LEU A 186 0.74 -4.04 -13.12
C LEU A 186 0.61 -5.12 -14.18
N TYR A 187 -0.28 -6.10 -14.00
CA TYR A 187 -0.50 -7.22 -14.92
C TYR A 187 -1.98 -7.63 -14.96
N GLY A 188 -2.37 -8.23 -16.08
CA GLY A 188 -3.71 -8.74 -16.34
C GLY A 188 -4.62 -7.70 -16.99
N GLU A 189 -5.82 -8.14 -17.39
CA GLU A 189 -6.89 -7.31 -17.95
C GLU A 189 -8.14 -7.48 -17.06
N PRO A 190 -8.72 -6.37 -16.51
CA PRO A 190 -9.86 -6.41 -15.60
C PRO A 190 -11.14 -6.95 -16.23
#